data_3ec9fc40c0dd966743c302691ff992db
#
_entry.id   3ec9fc40c0dd966743c302691ff992db
#
_cell.length_a   1.000
_cell.length_b   1.000
_cell.length_c   1.000
_cell.angle_alpha   90.00
_cell.angle_beta   90.00
_cell.angle_gamma   90.00
#
_symmetry.space_group_name_H-M   'P 1'
#
loop_
_entity.id
_entity.type
_entity.pdbx_description
1 polymer ?
#
loop_
_entity_poly.entity_id
_entity_poly.type
_entity_poly.pdbx_seq_one_letter_code
_entity_poly.pdbx_strand_id
1 'polypeptide(L)'
;MPVPPAVRTLSAAALLTCLLVPLGGTTASARAVGAPAPLAAVTGQQVRITEGQVRETGPGGSILYPSVTSCLTVTVRLKDGGLVGAHISLFRVPGEYRSDEILPVLRRTVGERRVRAVEVKGAVGAWHPGYLTKAVEAYGPDEEVPVPTGPDPDGIAGAVARGLAVPRGRVSVQDLPDGDLTVR
;
A
#
# COMPACT_ATOMS: atom_id res chain seq x y z
N MET A 1 -48.01 1.64 18.51
CA MET A 1 -48.54 2.53 19.56
C MET A 1 -47.85 2.19 20.86
N PRO A 2 -47.41 3.12 21.70
CA PRO A 2 -47.41 4.60 21.63
C PRO A 2 -45.99 5.19 21.60
N VAL A 3 -45.86 6.29 21.15
CA VAL A 3 -45.44 7.68 21.15
C VAL A 3 -44.63 8.15 22.40
N PRO A 4 -43.64 9.05 22.24
CA PRO A 4 -42.64 9.55 23.21
C PRO A 4 -43.14 10.72 24.07
N PRO A 5 -42.32 11.24 24.97
CA PRO A 5 -42.29 12.69 25.20
C PRO A 5 -40.87 13.28 25.25
N ALA A 6 -40.63 14.33 24.54
CA ALA A 6 -40.79 15.77 24.85
C ALA A 6 -39.60 16.38 25.66
N VAL A 7 -38.79 17.14 24.94
CA VAL A 7 -38.27 18.51 25.12
C VAL A 7 -38.25 19.07 26.57
N ARG A 8 -37.09 19.58 26.97
CA ARG A 8 -36.96 20.75 27.85
C ARG A 8 -35.72 21.57 27.52
N THR A 9 -35.98 22.73 26.96
CA THR A 9 -35.14 23.91 26.91
C THR A 9 -34.99 24.54 28.27
N LEU A 10 -33.82 25.04 28.60
CA LEU A 10 -33.62 26.07 29.63
C LEU A 10 -32.54 27.04 29.18
N SER A 11 -32.99 28.26 28.94
CA SER A 11 -32.20 29.49 28.82
C SER A 11 -31.87 30.06 30.19
N ALA A 12 -30.73 30.69 30.35
CA ALA A 12 -30.44 31.82 31.25
C ALA A 12 -28.99 32.23 31.03
N ALA A 13 -28.74 33.37 30.61
CA ALA A 13 -28.81 34.73 31.11
C ALA A 13 -27.39 35.28 31.36
N ALA A 14 -27.15 36.41 30.74
CA ALA A 14 -25.98 37.25 30.69
C ALA A 14 -25.51 37.73 32.07
N LEU A 15 -24.20 37.99 32.18
CA LEU A 15 -23.65 38.97 33.11
C LEU A 15 -22.49 39.70 32.45
N LEU A 16 -22.76 40.96 32.20
CA LEU A 16 -21.86 42.00 31.70
C LEU A 16 -21.05 42.54 32.88
N THR A 17 -19.73 42.47 32.84
CA THR A 17 -18.88 43.19 33.78
C THR A 17 -17.82 43.96 33.00
N CYS A 18 -18.02 45.28 32.96
CA CYS A 18 -17.02 46.26 32.54
C CYS A 18 -15.94 46.39 33.61
N LEU A 19 -14.67 46.36 33.24
CA LEU A 19 -13.59 46.90 34.07
C LEU A 19 -12.48 47.50 33.18
N LEU A 20 -12.28 48.72 33.47
CA LEU A 20 -11.29 49.75 33.14
C LEU A 20 -9.94 49.31 32.60
N VAL A 21 -9.55 50.02 31.54
CA VAL A 21 -8.25 50.05 30.86
C VAL A 21 -7.27 50.91 31.68
N PRO A 22 -6.02 50.51 31.87
CA PRO A 22 -4.90 51.44 32.04
C PRO A 22 -4.12 51.59 30.73
N LEU A 23 -3.97 52.82 30.26
CA LEU A 23 -3.00 53.20 29.25
C LEU A 23 -1.58 52.93 29.80
N GLY A 24 -0.83 52.09 29.16
CA GLY A 24 0.59 51.84 29.44
C GLY A 24 1.37 51.61 28.18
N GLY A 25 2.27 52.50 27.92
CA GLY A 25 3.43 52.56 27.02
C GLY A 25 3.60 51.52 25.91
N THR A 26 3.51 51.97 24.67
CA THR A 26 3.94 51.22 23.47
C THR A 26 5.45 51.23 23.34
N THR A 27 6.13 50.18 23.78
CA THR A 27 7.47 49.88 23.26
C THR A 27 7.28 49.05 22.00
N ALA A 28 7.58 49.63 20.84
CA ALA A 28 7.62 48.94 19.57
C ALA A 28 8.78 47.93 19.58
N SER A 29 8.53 46.69 19.93
CA SER A 29 9.43 45.56 19.66
C SER A 29 9.41 45.27 18.17
N ALA A 30 10.46 45.62 17.47
CA ALA A 30 10.71 45.18 16.10
C ALA A 30 10.75 43.65 16.08
N ARG A 31 9.66 43.01 15.59
CA ARG A 31 9.62 41.57 15.31
C ARG A 31 10.62 41.34 14.18
N ALA A 32 11.75 40.72 14.49
CA ALA A 32 12.60 40.11 13.47
C ALA A 32 11.72 39.12 12.67
N VAL A 33 11.56 39.42 11.37
CA VAL A 33 10.95 38.45 10.44
C VAL A 33 11.91 37.27 10.40
N GLY A 34 11.59 36.22 11.18
CA GLY A 34 12.33 34.97 11.16
C GLY A 34 12.30 34.43 9.74
N ALA A 35 13.46 34.03 9.23
CA ALA A 35 13.56 33.30 7.97
C ALA A 35 12.59 32.10 8.02
N PRO A 36 11.90 31.80 6.91
CA PRO A 36 11.01 30.65 6.88
C PRO A 36 11.80 29.40 7.27
N ALA A 37 11.32 28.67 8.28
CA ALA A 37 11.89 27.42 8.67
C ALA A 37 11.90 26.51 7.42
N PRO A 38 13.01 25.74 7.17
CA PRO A 38 13.03 24.81 6.07
C PRO A 38 11.84 23.87 6.22
N LEU A 39 11.03 23.77 5.15
CA LEU A 39 9.94 22.80 5.08
C LEU A 39 10.53 21.43 5.45
N ALA A 40 10.12 20.89 6.59
CA ALA A 40 10.48 19.55 6.97
C ALA A 40 10.10 18.65 5.80
N ALA A 41 11.08 17.95 5.21
CA ALA A 41 10.82 16.98 4.18
C ALA A 41 9.77 16.03 4.75
N VAL A 42 8.59 15.96 4.12
CA VAL A 42 7.56 14.98 4.47
C VAL A 42 8.18 13.64 4.13
N THR A 43 8.79 12.99 5.12
CA THR A 43 9.26 11.60 4.99
C THR A 43 8.01 10.77 4.80
N GLY A 44 7.81 10.28 3.57
CA GLY A 44 6.64 9.47 3.24
C GLY A 44 6.57 8.26 4.16
N GLN A 45 5.35 7.88 4.53
CA GLN A 45 5.11 6.76 5.43
C GLN A 45 5.70 5.46 4.85
N GLN A 46 6.45 4.72 5.65
CA GLN A 46 6.84 3.35 5.32
C GLN A 46 5.72 2.38 5.72
N VAL A 47 5.28 1.58 4.76
CA VAL A 47 4.30 0.51 4.96
C VAL A 47 5.01 -0.84 4.90
N ARG A 48 4.77 -1.70 5.89
CA ARG A 48 5.26 -3.09 5.91
C ARG A 48 4.21 -4.00 5.32
N ILE A 49 4.60 -4.88 4.39
CA ILE A 49 3.75 -5.89 3.76
C ILE A 49 4.35 -7.27 4.01
N THR A 50 3.70 -8.08 4.82
CA THR A 50 4.06 -9.47 5.06
C THR A 50 3.39 -10.39 4.03
N GLU A 51 3.79 -11.66 4.03
CA GLU A 51 3.30 -12.66 3.08
C GLU A 51 1.77 -12.74 3.03
N GLY A 52 1.23 -12.84 1.83
CA GLY A 52 -0.21 -12.89 1.56
C GLY A 52 -0.94 -11.55 1.66
N GLN A 53 -0.25 -10.43 1.91
CA GLN A 53 -0.88 -9.13 2.12
C GLN A 53 -0.78 -8.20 0.91
N VAL A 54 -1.78 -7.30 0.80
CA VAL A 54 -1.80 -6.16 -0.12
C VAL A 54 -2.00 -4.89 0.67
N ARG A 55 -1.14 -3.88 0.45
CA ARG A 55 -1.22 -2.57 1.09
C ARG A 55 -0.75 -1.48 0.13
N GLU A 56 -1.00 -0.23 0.51
CA GLU A 56 -0.60 0.94 -0.28
C GLU A 56 0.03 2.03 0.56
N THR A 57 0.78 2.90 -0.09
CA THR A 57 1.30 4.14 0.48
C THR A 57 1.16 5.28 -0.51
N GLY A 58 0.99 6.50 0.00
CA GLY A 58 0.89 7.71 -0.81
C GLY A 58 2.21 8.12 -1.45
N PRO A 59 2.20 9.24 -2.19
CA PRO A 59 3.39 9.81 -2.82
C PRO A 59 4.52 10.05 -1.82
N GLY A 60 5.75 9.69 -2.22
CA GLY A 60 6.94 9.81 -1.36
C GLY A 60 7.05 8.75 -0.27
N GLY A 61 6.09 7.85 -0.14
CA GLY A 61 6.14 6.72 0.78
C GLY A 61 7.03 5.59 0.29
N SER A 62 7.21 4.58 1.15
CA SER A 62 7.97 3.37 0.84
C SER A 62 7.24 2.12 1.31
N ILE A 63 7.56 1.00 0.67
CA ILE A 63 7.06 -0.32 1.07
C ILE A 63 8.25 -1.18 1.48
N LEU A 64 8.17 -1.79 2.66
CA LEU A 64 9.07 -2.82 3.13
C LEU A 64 8.39 -4.19 2.99
N TYR A 65 9.00 -5.07 2.22
CA TYR A 65 8.68 -6.49 2.16
C TYR A 65 9.74 -7.27 2.94
N PRO A 66 9.43 -7.77 4.13
CA PRO A 66 10.39 -8.52 4.92
C PRO A 66 10.53 -9.95 4.42
N SER A 67 11.71 -10.52 4.58
CA SER A 67 11.98 -11.95 4.41
C SER A 67 11.49 -12.52 3.07
N VAL A 68 11.79 -11.82 1.97
CA VAL A 68 11.49 -12.33 0.61
C VAL A 68 12.49 -13.46 0.33
N THR A 69 12.05 -14.72 0.50
CA THR A 69 12.86 -15.93 0.29
C THR A 69 12.32 -16.75 -0.89
N SER A 70 11.23 -17.50 -0.70
CA SER A 70 10.54 -18.20 -1.80
C SER A 70 9.39 -17.38 -2.41
N CYS A 71 9.22 -16.14 -1.98
CA CYS A 71 8.12 -15.27 -2.32
C CYS A 71 8.38 -14.43 -3.58
N LEU A 72 7.29 -13.91 -4.17
CA LEU A 72 7.35 -12.78 -5.10
C LEU A 72 6.72 -11.54 -4.47
N THR A 73 7.29 -10.39 -4.76
CA THR A 73 6.65 -9.10 -4.49
C THR A 73 6.18 -8.49 -5.78
N VAL A 74 5.00 -7.86 -5.77
CA VAL A 74 4.50 -7.08 -6.90
C VAL A 74 4.25 -5.66 -6.42
N THR A 75 4.98 -4.69 -6.96
CA THR A 75 4.80 -3.27 -6.66
C THR A 75 4.28 -2.54 -7.88
N VAL A 76 3.09 -1.97 -7.76
CA VAL A 76 2.48 -1.09 -8.75
C VAL A 76 2.87 0.34 -8.44
N ARG A 77 3.60 0.99 -9.35
CA ARG A 77 3.90 2.42 -9.28
C ARG A 77 2.81 3.22 -9.97
N LEU A 78 2.18 4.10 -9.24
CA LEU A 78 1.14 4.97 -9.75
C LEU A 78 1.72 6.25 -10.36
N LYS A 79 0.96 6.90 -11.26
CA LYS A 79 1.39 8.16 -11.86
C LYS A 79 1.40 9.34 -10.89
N ASP A 80 0.60 9.27 -9.83
CA ASP A 80 0.57 10.26 -8.73
C ASP A 80 1.74 10.12 -7.75
N GLY A 81 2.61 9.09 -7.93
CA GLY A 81 3.74 8.81 -7.07
C GLY A 81 3.45 7.84 -5.93
N GLY A 82 2.20 7.40 -5.76
CA GLY A 82 1.83 6.37 -4.80
C GLY A 82 2.31 4.97 -5.22
N LEU A 83 2.38 4.06 -4.26
CA LEU A 83 2.73 2.66 -4.45
C LEU A 83 1.60 1.77 -3.91
N VAL A 84 1.27 0.71 -4.66
CA VAL A 84 0.43 -0.39 -4.17
C VAL A 84 1.23 -1.66 -4.28
N GLY A 85 1.38 -2.39 -3.18
CA GLY A 85 2.22 -3.58 -3.10
C GLY A 85 1.47 -4.82 -2.69
N ALA A 86 1.96 -5.97 -3.16
CA ALA A 86 1.56 -7.30 -2.73
C ALA A 86 2.80 -8.13 -2.41
N HIS A 87 2.79 -8.89 -1.31
CA HIS A 87 3.79 -9.89 -0.97
C HIS A 87 3.17 -11.26 -1.17
N ILE A 88 3.53 -11.93 -2.25
CA ILE A 88 2.92 -13.17 -2.70
C ILE A 88 3.70 -14.35 -2.13
N SER A 89 3.10 -15.12 -1.24
CA SER A 89 3.68 -16.36 -0.74
C SER A 89 3.44 -17.52 -1.70
N LEU A 90 4.43 -18.40 -1.83
CA LEU A 90 4.32 -19.63 -2.64
C LEU A 90 3.28 -20.59 -2.06
N PHE A 91 3.21 -20.68 -0.73
CA PHE A 91 2.26 -21.47 0.01
C PHE A 91 1.34 -20.59 0.84
N ARG A 92 0.14 -21.08 1.10
CA ARG A 92 -0.87 -20.34 1.86
C ARG A 92 -0.38 -19.98 3.27
N VAL A 93 -0.48 -18.71 3.62
CA VAL A 93 -0.37 -18.23 5.00
C VAL A 93 -1.79 -18.18 5.61
N PRO A 94 -2.04 -18.81 6.76
CA PRO A 94 -3.36 -18.81 7.37
C PRO A 94 -3.89 -17.38 7.62
N GLY A 95 -5.11 -17.09 7.17
CA GLY A 95 -5.74 -15.78 7.32
C GLY A 95 -5.38 -14.74 6.24
N GLU A 96 -4.44 -15.06 5.35
CA GLU A 96 -3.98 -14.18 4.30
C GLU A 96 -4.37 -14.69 2.89
N TYR A 97 -4.17 -13.85 1.86
CA TYR A 97 -4.48 -14.22 0.48
C TYR A 97 -3.51 -15.24 -0.07
N ARG A 98 -4.03 -16.23 -0.80
CA ARG A 98 -3.23 -17.17 -1.59
C ARG A 98 -2.66 -16.49 -2.85
N SER A 99 -1.71 -17.17 -3.50
CA SER A 99 -1.07 -16.69 -4.72
C SER A 99 -2.05 -16.41 -5.88
N ASP A 100 -3.12 -17.19 -6.00
CA ASP A 100 -4.15 -17.04 -7.04
C ASP A 100 -5.23 -15.99 -6.70
N GLU A 101 -5.33 -15.57 -5.44
CA GLU A 101 -6.27 -14.56 -4.96
C GLU A 101 -5.68 -13.14 -4.95
N ILE A 102 -4.36 -13.02 -4.84
CA ILE A 102 -3.70 -11.76 -4.49
C ILE A 102 -3.68 -10.74 -5.64
N LEU A 103 -3.50 -11.17 -6.90
CA LEU A 103 -3.54 -10.25 -8.05
C LEU A 103 -4.91 -9.60 -8.26
N PRO A 104 -6.05 -10.31 -8.15
CA PRO A 104 -7.38 -9.70 -8.11
C PRO A 104 -7.55 -8.66 -6.99
N VAL A 105 -7.01 -8.92 -5.79
CA VAL A 105 -7.03 -7.96 -4.67
C VAL A 105 -6.19 -6.75 -4.99
N LEU A 106 -4.96 -6.94 -5.45
CA LEU A 106 -4.05 -5.87 -5.84
C LEU A 106 -4.67 -4.98 -6.92
N ARG A 107 -5.30 -5.58 -7.94
CA ARG A 107 -6.03 -4.84 -8.99
C ARG A 107 -7.17 -4.00 -8.43
N ARG A 108 -7.99 -4.55 -7.52
CA ARG A 108 -9.06 -3.79 -6.86
C ARG A 108 -8.51 -2.63 -6.03
N THR A 109 -7.41 -2.86 -5.32
CA THR A 109 -6.74 -1.81 -4.53
C THR A 109 -6.19 -0.71 -5.42
N VAL A 110 -5.63 -1.04 -6.58
CA VAL A 110 -5.20 -0.03 -7.59
C VAL A 110 -6.41 0.76 -8.12
N GLY A 111 -7.55 0.11 -8.36
CA GLY A 111 -8.77 0.76 -8.88
C GLY A 111 -8.53 1.42 -10.23
N GLU A 112 -9.12 2.59 -10.43
CA GLU A 112 -9.04 3.39 -11.67
C GLU A 112 -7.76 4.23 -11.77
N ARG A 113 -6.84 4.12 -10.80
CA ARG A 113 -5.61 4.92 -10.79
C ARG A 113 -4.68 4.54 -11.96
N ARG A 114 -4.02 5.57 -12.49
CA ARG A 114 -3.12 5.39 -13.64
C ARG A 114 -1.82 4.71 -13.23
N VAL A 115 -1.57 3.51 -13.75
CA VAL A 115 -0.34 2.76 -13.53
C VAL A 115 0.78 3.32 -14.41
N ARG A 116 1.93 3.59 -13.80
CA ARG A 116 3.18 3.98 -14.47
C ARG A 116 4.00 2.75 -14.83
N ALA A 117 4.25 1.88 -13.85
CA ALA A 117 5.04 0.65 -13.99
C ALA A 117 4.60 -0.38 -12.95
N VAL A 118 4.94 -1.65 -13.20
CA VAL A 118 4.78 -2.76 -12.26
C VAL A 118 6.13 -3.47 -12.15
N GLU A 119 6.59 -3.65 -10.93
CA GLU A 119 7.83 -4.34 -10.60
C GLU A 119 7.51 -5.64 -9.88
N VAL A 120 7.97 -6.76 -10.43
CA VAL A 120 7.93 -8.07 -9.78
C VAL A 120 9.34 -8.42 -9.35
N LYS A 121 9.54 -8.73 -8.07
CA LYS A 121 10.85 -9.03 -7.52
C LYS A 121 10.77 -10.18 -6.52
N GLY A 122 11.82 -11.00 -6.46
CA GLY A 122 11.93 -12.12 -5.50
C GLY A 122 12.45 -13.38 -6.14
N ALA A 123 12.09 -14.55 -5.63
CA ALA A 123 12.59 -15.85 -6.04
C ALA A 123 11.93 -16.35 -7.33
N VAL A 124 12.23 -15.72 -8.47
CA VAL A 124 11.58 -16.02 -9.78
C VAL A 124 11.74 -17.49 -10.15
N GLY A 125 12.89 -18.10 -9.85
CA GLY A 125 13.15 -19.50 -10.15
C GLY A 125 12.30 -20.53 -9.37
N ALA A 126 11.67 -20.11 -8.28
CA ALA A 126 10.76 -20.96 -7.49
C ALA A 126 9.32 -20.95 -8.03
N TRP A 127 9.01 -20.13 -9.05
CA TRP A 127 7.65 -19.88 -9.47
C TRP A 127 7.36 -20.40 -10.88
N HIS A 128 6.28 -21.21 -10.97
CA HIS A 128 5.61 -21.43 -12.25
C HIS A 128 4.56 -20.31 -12.45
N PRO A 129 4.46 -19.67 -13.65
CA PRO A 129 3.50 -18.59 -13.89
C PRO A 129 2.04 -18.95 -13.59
N GLY A 130 1.70 -20.24 -13.72
CA GLY A 130 0.37 -20.78 -13.40
C GLY A 130 -0.04 -20.63 -11.95
N TYR A 131 0.91 -20.54 -11.00
CA TYR A 131 0.60 -20.40 -9.57
C TYR A 131 -0.06 -19.06 -9.23
N LEU A 132 0.08 -18.06 -10.11
CA LEU A 132 -0.62 -16.78 -9.99
C LEU A 132 -2.09 -16.83 -10.42
N THR A 133 -2.56 -17.99 -10.95
CA THR A 133 -3.95 -18.21 -11.38
C THR A 133 -4.59 -19.43 -10.71
N LYS A 134 -3.78 -20.37 -10.22
CA LYS A 134 -4.19 -21.52 -9.43
C LYS A 134 -3.08 -21.83 -8.44
N ALA A 135 -3.32 -21.55 -7.16
CA ALA A 135 -2.33 -21.77 -6.11
C ALA A 135 -1.90 -23.25 -6.04
N VAL A 136 -0.67 -23.51 -5.58
CA VAL A 136 -0.11 -24.88 -5.47
C VAL A 136 -1.05 -25.80 -4.70
N GLU A 137 -1.60 -25.34 -3.60
CA GLU A 137 -2.53 -26.09 -2.75
C GLU A 137 -3.96 -26.19 -3.29
N ALA A 138 -4.25 -25.58 -4.42
CA ALA A 138 -5.54 -25.70 -5.10
C ALA A 138 -5.59 -26.86 -6.10
N TYR A 139 -4.46 -27.54 -6.32
CA TYR A 139 -4.43 -28.76 -7.16
C TYR A 139 -4.98 -29.94 -6.38
N GLY A 140 -5.86 -30.69 -7.04
CA GLY A 140 -6.44 -31.90 -6.48
C GLY A 140 -5.47 -33.09 -6.51
N PRO A 141 -5.83 -34.21 -5.86
CA PRO A 141 -4.96 -35.40 -5.76
C PRO A 141 -4.63 -36.02 -7.13
N ASP A 142 -5.49 -35.82 -8.12
CA ASP A 142 -5.34 -36.39 -9.47
C ASP A 142 -4.85 -35.35 -10.49
N GLU A 143 -4.50 -34.14 -10.01
CA GLU A 143 -4.00 -33.06 -10.88
C GLU A 143 -2.48 -32.93 -10.74
N GLU A 144 -1.81 -32.84 -11.87
CA GLU A 144 -0.36 -32.58 -11.88
C GLU A 144 -0.08 -31.13 -11.53
N VAL A 145 0.70 -30.90 -10.48
CA VAL A 145 1.21 -29.57 -10.11
C VAL A 145 2.37 -29.24 -11.05
N PRO A 146 2.29 -28.18 -11.87
CA PRO A 146 3.40 -27.80 -12.75
C PRO A 146 4.63 -27.46 -11.91
N VAL A 147 5.78 -27.99 -12.28
CA VAL A 147 7.06 -27.75 -11.58
C VAL A 147 7.89 -26.72 -12.37
N PRO A 148 8.40 -25.66 -11.72
CA PRO A 148 9.33 -24.75 -12.36
C PRO A 148 10.59 -25.49 -12.80
N THR A 149 11.00 -25.33 -14.07
CA THR A 149 12.25 -25.91 -14.59
C THR A 149 13.41 -24.94 -14.58
N GLY A 150 13.16 -23.70 -14.14
CA GLY A 150 14.09 -22.59 -14.05
C GLY A 150 13.34 -21.26 -13.99
N PRO A 151 14.06 -20.14 -13.87
CA PRO A 151 13.43 -18.81 -13.89
C PRO A 151 12.69 -18.55 -15.21
N ASP A 152 11.41 -18.18 -15.12
CA ASP A 152 10.57 -17.76 -16.26
C ASP A 152 10.07 -16.32 -16.06
N PRO A 153 10.93 -15.30 -16.22
CA PRO A 153 10.54 -13.91 -16.01
C PRO A 153 9.47 -13.45 -17.02
N ASP A 154 9.46 -14.00 -18.24
CA ASP A 154 8.47 -13.62 -19.26
C ASP A 154 7.09 -14.19 -18.98
N GLY A 155 7.01 -15.43 -18.56
CA GLY A 155 5.76 -16.06 -18.16
C GLY A 155 5.17 -15.39 -16.92
N ILE A 156 5.98 -15.13 -15.89
CA ILE A 156 5.57 -14.40 -14.67
C ILE A 156 5.05 -13.00 -15.03
N ALA A 157 5.80 -12.24 -15.84
CA ALA A 157 5.36 -10.91 -16.24
C ALA A 157 4.07 -10.93 -17.06
N GLY A 158 3.90 -11.93 -17.92
CA GLY A 158 2.66 -12.15 -18.67
C GLY A 158 1.48 -12.43 -17.75
N ALA A 159 1.66 -13.31 -16.75
CA ALA A 159 0.61 -13.62 -15.76
C ALA A 159 0.22 -12.39 -14.93
N VAL A 160 1.20 -11.64 -14.43
CA VAL A 160 0.95 -10.40 -13.67
C VAL A 160 0.28 -9.34 -14.54
N ALA A 161 0.72 -9.15 -15.78
CA ALA A 161 0.11 -8.19 -16.71
C ALA A 161 -1.36 -8.49 -16.94
N ARG A 162 -1.71 -9.76 -17.17
CA ARG A 162 -3.12 -10.19 -17.31
C ARG A 162 -3.92 -9.99 -16.03
N GLY A 163 -3.37 -10.42 -14.89
CA GLY A 163 -4.04 -10.31 -13.58
C GLY A 163 -4.36 -8.85 -13.20
N LEU A 164 -3.47 -7.92 -13.54
CA LEU A 164 -3.65 -6.50 -13.28
C LEU A 164 -4.32 -5.72 -14.41
N ALA A 165 -4.58 -6.36 -15.56
CA ALA A 165 -5.09 -5.72 -16.79
C ALA A 165 -4.22 -4.51 -17.24
N VAL A 166 -2.89 -4.67 -17.22
CA VAL A 166 -1.93 -3.67 -17.71
C VAL A 166 -1.18 -4.20 -18.93
N PRO A 167 -0.65 -3.32 -19.81
CA PRO A 167 0.19 -3.76 -20.91
C PRO A 167 1.44 -4.50 -20.40
N ARG A 168 1.80 -5.64 -21.07
CA ARG A 168 2.99 -6.45 -20.70
C ARG A 168 4.25 -5.59 -20.57
N GLY A 169 4.46 -4.63 -21.47
CA GLY A 169 5.63 -3.75 -21.47
C GLY A 169 5.76 -2.82 -20.26
N ARG A 170 4.75 -2.78 -19.36
CA ARG A 170 4.84 -2.07 -18.09
C ARG A 170 5.31 -2.94 -16.94
N VAL A 171 5.44 -4.25 -17.15
CA VAL A 171 5.82 -5.20 -16.10
C VAL A 171 7.27 -5.60 -16.29
N SER A 172 8.10 -5.33 -15.30
CA SER A 172 9.47 -5.83 -15.16
C SER A 172 9.54 -6.94 -14.13
N VAL A 173 10.40 -7.92 -14.33
CA VAL A 173 10.65 -9.02 -13.41
C VAL A 173 12.13 -9.08 -13.11
N GLN A 174 12.48 -9.21 -11.85
CA GLN A 174 13.85 -9.32 -11.38
C GLN A 174 13.96 -10.45 -10.35
N ASP A 175 14.82 -11.41 -10.61
CA ASP A 175 15.22 -12.40 -9.61
C ASP A 175 16.13 -11.74 -8.58
N LEU A 176 15.87 -12.00 -7.28
CA LEU A 176 16.63 -11.42 -6.19
C LEU A 176 17.05 -12.52 -5.20
N PRO A 177 18.20 -12.34 -4.55
CA PRO A 177 18.57 -13.18 -3.42
C PRO A 177 17.61 -12.95 -2.24
N ASP A 178 17.60 -13.91 -1.32
CA ASP A 178 16.82 -13.84 -0.08
C ASP A 178 17.14 -12.59 0.73
N GLY A 179 16.11 -11.99 1.32
CA GLY A 179 16.29 -10.84 2.20
C GLY A 179 15.06 -9.91 2.27
N ASP A 180 15.26 -8.81 2.94
CA ASP A 180 14.29 -7.72 3.00
C ASP A 180 14.38 -6.86 1.75
N LEU A 181 13.22 -6.49 1.18
CA LEU A 181 13.16 -5.59 0.03
C LEU A 181 12.45 -4.29 0.41
N THR A 182 13.10 -3.16 0.17
CA THR A 182 12.46 -1.84 0.30
C THR A 182 12.29 -1.20 -1.08
N VAL A 183 11.08 -0.73 -1.38
CA VAL A 183 10.73 0.00 -2.59
C VAL A 183 10.30 1.43 -2.24
N ARG A 184 10.85 2.41 -2.96
CA ARG A 184 10.53 3.84 -2.83
C ARG A 184 10.06 4.42 -4.14
#